data_2a155c3f3d7bcba09a9786c67666b7b9
#
_entry.id   2a155c3f3d7bcba09a9786c67666b7b9
#
_cell.length_a   1.000
_cell.length_b   1.000
_cell.length_c   1.000
_cell.angle_alpha   90.00
_cell.angle_beta   90.00
_cell.angle_gamma   90.00
#
_symmetry.space_group_name_H-M   'P 1'
#
loop_
_entity.id
_entity.type
_entity.pdbx_description
1 polymer ?
#
loop_
_entity_poly.entity_id
_entity_poly.type
_entity_poly.pdbx_seq_one_letter_code
_entity_poly.pdbx_strand_id
1 'polypeptide(L)'
;SGAANPLEAIEDTLVGKLPQKVITTKAAHGFSSYGNQIGLATTHVHEIYHVGYKAKRMEVGMVVAAAPYANIRREQPVAGDVIILLGGKTGRDGCGGATGSSKEHDANSATQCSAEVQKGNPVVERKIQRLFRNPAVTHLIKKCNDFGAGGVSVAIGELADGVAINLDLVPTKYNGLTGTELAI
;
A
#
# COMPACT_ATOMS: atom_id res chain seq x y z
N SER A 1 -1.47 -11.04 -12.44
CA SER A 1 -0.04 -10.93 -12.08
C SER A 1 0.87 -11.42 -13.18
N GLY A 2 2.07 -10.85 -13.30
CA GLY A 2 3.14 -11.31 -14.17
C GLY A 2 4.27 -11.95 -13.36
N ALA A 3 4.72 -13.14 -13.76
CA ALA A 3 5.81 -13.87 -13.09
C ALA A 3 6.65 -14.63 -14.12
N ALA A 4 7.88 -15.04 -13.78
CA ALA A 4 8.58 -16.06 -14.52
C ALA A 4 8.13 -17.44 -14.08
N ASN A 5 8.52 -18.48 -14.84
CA ASN A 5 8.09 -19.85 -14.59
C ASN A 5 8.50 -20.33 -13.18
N PRO A 6 7.55 -20.65 -12.29
CA PRO A 6 7.87 -21.12 -10.93
C PRO A 6 8.46 -22.55 -10.89
N LEU A 7 8.40 -23.28 -12.01
CA LEU A 7 8.97 -24.61 -12.15
C LEU A 7 10.39 -24.59 -12.72
N GLU A 8 10.95 -23.39 -12.96
CA GLU A 8 12.33 -23.24 -13.38
C GLU A 8 13.29 -23.86 -12.35
N ALA A 9 14.35 -24.52 -12.83
CA ALA A 9 15.35 -25.13 -11.96
C ALA A 9 16.05 -24.08 -11.11
N ILE A 10 16.43 -24.44 -9.88
CA ILE A 10 17.09 -23.50 -8.95
C ILE A 10 18.43 -23.03 -9.53
N GLU A 11 19.10 -23.89 -10.27
CA GLU A 11 20.38 -23.64 -10.93
C GLU A 11 20.30 -22.51 -11.99
N ASP A 12 19.10 -22.29 -12.53
CA ASP A 12 18.84 -21.22 -13.50
C ASP A 12 18.53 -19.86 -12.85
N THR A 13 18.59 -19.80 -11.53
CA THR A 13 18.40 -18.55 -10.78
C THR A 13 19.51 -17.55 -11.11
N LEU A 14 19.16 -16.30 -11.37
CA LEU A 14 20.11 -15.23 -11.58
C LEU A 14 20.96 -15.02 -10.32
N VAL A 15 22.26 -14.77 -10.52
CA VAL A 15 23.22 -14.59 -9.43
C VAL A 15 22.77 -13.48 -8.46
N GLY A 16 22.72 -13.80 -7.18
CA GLY A 16 22.31 -12.87 -6.12
C GLY A 16 20.81 -12.60 -6.03
N LYS A 17 19.97 -13.29 -6.83
CA LYS A 17 18.52 -13.11 -6.84
C LYS A 17 17.80 -14.28 -6.17
N LEU A 18 16.52 -14.08 -5.85
CA LEU A 18 15.68 -15.14 -5.32
C LEU A 18 15.22 -16.09 -6.43
N PRO A 19 15.13 -17.40 -6.16
CA PRO A 19 14.54 -18.34 -7.08
C PRO A 19 13.06 -18.00 -7.38
N GLN A 20 12.65 -18.18 -8.62
CA GLN A 20 11.30 -17.86 -9.07
C GLN A 20 10.21 -18.60 -8.28
N LYS A 21 10.46 -19.84 -7.93
CA LYS A 21 9.57 -20.62 -7.07
C LYS A 21 9.32 -19.95 -5.71
N VAL A 22 10.36 -19.38 -5.11
CA VAL A 22 10.24 -18.66 -3.82
C VAL A 22 9.41 -17.40 -3.99
N ILE A 23 9.68 -16.60 -5.01
CA ILE A 23 8.95 -15.36 -5.30
C ILE A 23 7.46 -15.66 -5.49
N THR A 24 7.12 -16.60 -6.35
CA THR A 24 5.72 -16.94 -6.67
C THR A 24 4.98 -17.51 -5.46
N THR A 25 5.59 -18.44 -4.73
CA THR A 25 4.96 -19.06 -3.56
C THR A 25 4.72 -18.03 -2.44
N LYS A 26 5.69 -17.16 -2.17
CA LYS A 26 5.56 -16.12 -1.14
C LYS A 26 4.54 -15.05 -1.54
N ALA A 27 4.46 -14.68 -2.80
CA ALA A 27 3.47 -13.73 -3.28
C ALA A 27 2.04 -14.29 -3.15
N ALA A 28 1.82 -15.54 -3.53
CA ALA A 28 0.52 -16.20 -3.39
C ALA A 28 0.10 -16.30 -1.92
N HIS A 29 1.04 -16.67 -1.04
CA HIS A 29 0.78 -16.72 0.40
C HIS A 29 0.43 -15.33 0.97
N GLY A 30 1.18 -14.30 0.61
CA GLY A 30 0.92 -12.93 1.06
C GLY A 30 -0.44 -12.42 0.65
N PHE A 31 -0.83 -12.64 -0.59
CA PHE A 31 -2.12 -12.23 -1.13
C PHE A 31 -3.30 -12.91 -0.40
N SER A 32 -3.23 -14.22 -0.23
CA SER A 32 -4.24 -14.99 0.52
C SER A 32 -4.30 -14.58 1.99
N SER A 33 -3.15 -14.48 2.64
CA SER A 33 -3.06 -14.12 4.05
C SER A 33 -3.63 -12.73 4.33
N TYR A 34 -3.35 -11.75 3.49
CA TYR A 34 -3.86 -10.40 3.63
C TYR A 34 -5.39 -10.35 3.57
N GLY A 35 -5.99 -10.92 2.55
CA GLY A 35 -7.44 -11.01 2.42
C GLY A 35 -8.11 -11.67 3.63
N ASN A 36 -7.56 -12.80 4.08
CA ASN A 36 -8.07 -13.52 5.25
C ASN A 36 -8.02 -12.68 6.52
N GLN A 37 -6.92 -11.96 6.76
CA GLN A 37 -6.75 -11.17 7.98
C GLN A 37 -7.68 -9.95 8.05
N ILE A 38 -7.96 -9.29 6.94
CA ILE A 38 -8.90 -8.16 6.90
C ILE A 38 -10.36 -8.59 6.68
N GLY A 39 -10.59 -9.88 6.44
CA GLY A 39 -11.93 -10.44 6.22
C GLY A 39 -12.54 -10.06 4.88
N LEU A 40 -11.73 -10.02 3.82
CA LEU A 40 -12.14 -9.88 2.43
C LEU A 40 -11.90 -11.20 1.68
N ALA A 41 -12.81 -11.53 0.78
CA ALA A 41 -12.62 -12.67 -0.11
C ALA A 41 -11.57 -12.34 -1.17
N THR A 42 -10.59 -13.22 -1.34
CA THR A 42 -9.74 -13.27 -2.51
C THR A 42 -10.46 -14.09 -3.59
N THR A 43 -11.11 -13.42 -4.53
CA THR A 43 -12.06 -14.06 -5.44
C THR A 43 -11.45 -14.56 -6.74
N HIS A 44 -10.36 -13.93 -7.17
CA HIS A 44 -9.73 -14.26 -8.44
C HIS A 44 -8.23 -13.97 -8.39
N VAL A 45 -7.43 -14.94 -8.82
CA VAL A 45 -6.00 -14.77 -9.07
C VAL A 45 -5.69 -15.38 -10.43
N HIS A 46 -5.05 -14.62 -11.29
CA HIS A 46 -4.58 -15.06 -12.59
C HIS A 46 -3.12 -14.68 -12.78
N GLU A 47 -2.30 -15.62 -13.21
CA GLU A 47 -0.87 -15.42 -13.46
C GLU A 47 -0.54 -15.65 -14.91
N ILE A 48 0.26 -14.77 -15.49
CA ILE A 48 0.86 -14.89 -16.82
C ILE A 48 2.36 -15.07 -16.63
N TYR A 49 2.92 -16.09 -17.28
CA TYR A 49 4.34 -16.39 -17.15
C TYR A 49 5.12 -15.94 -18.37
N HIS A 50 6.21 -15.20 -18.12
CA HIS A 50 7.13 -14.74 -19.15
C HIS A 50 8.54 -14.57 -18.58
N VAL A 51 9.55 -14.94 -19.35
CA VAL A 51 10.97 -14.87 -18.93
C VAL A 51 11.41 -13.48 -18.49
N GLY A 52 10.82 -12.42 -19.03
CA GLY A 52 11.10 -11.04 -18.67
C GLY A 52 10.76 -10.67 -17.21
N TYR A 53 10.06 -11.55 -16.47
CA TYR A 53 9.79 -11.39 -15.04
C TYR A 53 10.75 -12.19 -14.15
N LYS A 54 11.86 -12.66 -14.68
CA LYS A 54 12.86 -13.38 -13.91
C LYS A 54 13.39 -12.48 -12.77
N ALA A 55 13.46 -13.03 -11.54
CA ALA A 55 13.82 -12.32 -10.31
C ALA A 55 12.89 -11.16 -9.93
N LYS A 56 11.75 -11.03 -10.61
CA LYS A 56 10.76 -9.97 -10.37
C LYS A 56 9.35 -10.55 -10.50
N ARG A 57 8.39 -9.83 -9.93
CA ARG A 57 6.97 -10.09 -10.10
C ARG A 57 6.24 -8.76 -10.33
N MET A 58 5.26 -8.74 -11.19
CA MET A 58 4.34 -7.62 -11.36
C MET A 58 2.98 -8.01 -10.78
N GLU A 59 2.47 -7.18 -9.90
CA GLU A 59 1.14 -7.33 -9.34
C GLU A 59 0.21 -6.24 -9.87
N VAL A 60 -0.99 -6.63 -10.24
CA VAL A 60 -2.10 -5.72 -10.51
C VAL A 60 -3.26 -6.18 -9.64
N GLY A 61 -3.72 -5.33 -8.75
CA GLY A 61 -4.81 -5.62 -7.85
C GLY A 61 -6.05 -4.78 -8.16
N MET A 62 -7.21 -5.35 -7.88
CA MET A 62 -8.48 -4.65 -7.95
C MET A 62 -9.32 -5.01 -6.72
N VAL A 63 -9.93 -3.99 -6.13
CA VAL A 63 -10.93 -4.16 -5.07
C VAL A 63 -12.27 -3.68 -5.60
N VAL A 64 -13.30 -4.48 -5.44
CA VAL A 64 -14.67 -4.14 -5.84
C VAL A 64 -15.53 -4.03 -4.60
N ALA A 65 -16.24 -2.93 -4.48
CA ALA A 65 -17.21 -2.69 -3.41
C ALA A 65 -18.46 -2.01 -3.98
N ALA A 66 -19.55 -2.11 -3.26
CA ALA A 66 -20.80 -1.45 -3.61
C ALA A 66 -21.36 -0.72 -2.38
N ALA A 67 -21.95 0.43 -2.61
CA ALA A 67 -22.67 1.20 -1.60
C ALA A 67 -23.93 1.84 -2.23
N PRO A 68 -24.98 2.11 -1.42
CA PRO A 68 -26.10 2.91 -1.90
C PRO A 68 -25.62 4.27 -2.41
N TYR A 69 -26.13 4.70 -3.55
CA TYR A 69 -25.71 5.96 -4.16
C TYR A 69 -25.87 7.17 -3.21
N ALA A 70 -26.91 7.17 -2.40
CA ALA A 70 -27.16 8.20 -1.40
C ALA A 70 -26.05 8.34 -0.32
N ASN A 71 -25.20 7.31 -0.15
CA ASN A 71 -24.09 7.34 0.80
C ASN A 71 -22.78 7.85 0.16
N ILE A 72 -22.79 8.14 -1.14
CA ILE A 72 -21.61 8.63 -1.86
C ILE A 72 -21.56 10.15 -1.74
N ARG A 73 -20.45 10.66 -1.22
CA ARG A 73 -20.13 12.08 -1.19
C ARG A 73 -18.85 12.34 -1.98
N ARG A 74 -18.90 13.34 -2.87
CA ARG A 74 -17.76 13.77 -3.70
C ARG A 74 -17.75 15.28 -3.75
N GLU A 75 -17.08 15.91 -2.82
CA GLU A 75 -17.01 17.35 -2.69
C GLU A 75 -15.56 17.79 -2.63
N GLN A 76 -15.27 19.00 -3.05
CA GLN A 76 -13.96 19.61 -2.85
C GLN A 76 -13.88 20.17 -1.43
N PRO A 77 -12.76 19.89 -0.72
CA PRO A 77 -12.48 20.52 0.55
C PRO A 77 -12.35 22.04 0.40
N VAL A 78 -12.75 22.75 1.42
CA VAL A 78 -12.69 24.23 1.48
C VAL A 78 -11.96 24.67 2.75
N ALA A 79 -11.56 25.93 2.81
CA ALA A 79 -10.93 26.49 4.00
C ALA A 79 -11.82 26.30 5.25
N GLY A 80 -11.21 25.79 6.32
CA GLY A 80 -11.90 25.45 7.58
C GLY A 80 -12.29 23.98 7.69
N ASP A 81 -12.17 23.18 6.64
CA ASP A 81 -12.32 21.72 6.73
C ASP A 81 -11.18 21.10 7.55
N VAL A 82 -11.49 20.04 8.26
CA VAL A 82 -10.54 19.32 9.10
C VAL A 82 -9.95 18.15 8.34
N ILE A 83 -8.62 18.02 8.36
CA ILE A 83 -7.90 16.88 7.83
C ILE A 83 -7.64 15.89 8.96
N ILE A 84 -8.03 14.64 8.78
CA ILE A 84 -7.86 13.58 9.78
C ILE A 84 -6.98 12.48 9.18
N LEU A 85 -5.86 12.18 9.84
CA LEU A 85 -5.09 10.97 9.59
C LEU A 85 -5.72 9.81 10.37
N LEU A 86 -6.29 8.85 9.66
CA LEU A 86 -6.93 7.69 10.23
C LEU A 86 -6.12 6.43 9.93
N GLY A 87 -5.68 5.73 10.97
CA GLY A 87 -4.93 4.49 10.81
C GLY A 87 -3.68 4.41 11.68
N GLY A 88 -2.59 3.91 11.12
CA GLY A 88 -1.31 3.79 11.79
C GLY A 88 -0.45 5.04 11.68
N LYS A 89 0.67 5.01 12.38
CA LYS A 89 1.72 6.04 12.25
C LYS A 89 2.52 5.84 10.97
N THR A 90 3.05 6.92 10.40
CA THR A 90 3.84 6.88 9.17
C THR A 90 5.33 6.60 9.38
N GLY A 91 6.05 6.35 8.33
CA GLY A 91 7.50 6.18 8.24
C GLY A 91 8.03 6.61 6.87
N ARG A 92 9.09 5.99 6.36
CA ARG A 92 9.72 6.29 5.07
C ARG A 92 8.98 5.65 3.90
N ASP A 93 7.77 6.05 3.63
CA ASP A 93 6.98 5.48 2.53
C ASP A 93 7.25 6.15 1.19
N GLY A 94 7.33 7.46 1.18
CA GLY A 94 7.37 8.22 -0.05
C GLY A 94 8.60 7.93 -0.90
N CYS A 95 9.80 8.04 -0.31
CA CYS A 95 11.06 7.83 -1.01
C CYS A 95 11.35 6.35 -1.30
N GLY A 96 10.89 5.44 -0.48
CA GLY A 96 11.22 4.02 -0.54
C GLY A 96 10.15 3.15 -1.20
N GLY A 97 8.88 3.44 -0.96
CA GLY A 97 7.77 2.58 -1.33
C GLY A 97 7.65 2.31 -2.83
N ALA A 98 7.51 3.32 -3.64
CA ALA A 98 7.39 3.17 -5.09
C ALA A 98 8.69 2.64 -5.73
N THR A 99 9.84 3.11 -5.27
CA THR A 99 11.15 2.66 -5.77
C THR A 99 11.41 1.21 -5.37
N GLY A 100 11.12 0.83 -4.13
CA GLY A 100 11.28 -0.53 -3.63
C GLY A 100 10.44 -1.53 -4.42
N SER A 101 9.19 -1.21 -4.75
CA SER A 101 8.30 -2.06 -5.55
C SER A 101 8.80 -2.29 -6.98
N SER A 102 9.68 -1.43 -7.49
CA SER A 102 10.24 -1.52 -8.84
C SER A 102 11.59 -2.24 -8.92
N LYS A 103 12.18 -2.63 -7.79
CA LYS A 103 13.46 -3.34 -7.74
C LYS A 103 13.29 -4.86 -7.87
N GLU A 104 14.35 -5.52 -8.33
CA GLU A 104 14.43 -6.98 -8.33
C GLU A 104 14.52 -7.53 -6.89
N HIS A 105 14.00 -8.74 -6.68
CA HIS A 105 14.03 -9.40 -5.38
C HIS A 105 15.33 -10.15 -5.17
N ASP A 106 16.02 -9.85 -4.07
CA ASP A 106 17.23 -10.53 -3.60
C ASP A 106 17.09 -10.98 -2.14
N ALA A 107 18.11 -11.64 -1.62
CA ALA A 107 18.12 -12.13 -0.24
C ALA A 107 18.02 -11.01 0.81
N ASN A 108 18.43 -9.79 0.47
CA ASN A 108 18.40 -8.63 1.36
C ASN A 108 17.08 -7.83 1.30
N SER A 109 16.23 -8.13 0.35
CA SER A 109 14.96 -7.37 0.13
C SER A 109 14.12 -7.27 1.40
N ALA A 110 14.01 -8.35 2.17
CA ALA A 110 13.24 -8.37 3.41
C ALA A 110 13.80 -7.42 4.48
N THR A 111 15.12 -7.26 4.53
CA THR A 111 15.80 -6.39 5.50
C THR A 111 15.77 -4.94 5.04
N GLN A 112 16.06 -4.69 3.79
CA GLN A 112 16.09 -3.34 3.21
C GLN A 112 14.72 -2.67 3.22
N CYS A 113 13.64 -3.43 2.97
CA CYS A 113 12.28 -2.91 2.99
C CYS A 113 11.63 -2.94 4.38
N SER A 114 12.36 -3.30 5.42
CA SER A 114 11.79 -3.45 6.77
C SER A 114 11.36 -2.13 7.42
N ALA A 115 11.97 -1.02 7.02
CA ALA A 115 11.65 0.32 7.52
C ALA A 115 10.49 1.00 6.78
N GLU A 116 10.07 0.45 5.66
CA GLU A 116 8.97 0.98 4.88
C GLU A 116 7.62 0.71 5.56
N VAL A 117 6.69 1.64 5.41
CA VAL A 117 5.40 1.60 6.13
C VAL A 117 4.34 0.78 5.41
N GLN A 118 4.54 0.44 4.16
CA GLN A 118 3.59 -0.35 3.36
C GLN A 118 3.34 -1.79 3.89
N LYS A 119 3.64 -2.00 5.16
CA LYS A 119 3.19 -3.17 5.91
C LYS A 119 1.83 -2.87 6.49
N GLY A 120 0.80 -3.36 5.86
CA GLY A 120 -0.56 -3.23 6.34
C GLY A 120 -0.72 -3.73 7.76
N ASN A 121 -1.64 -3.12 8.50
CA ASN A 121 -2.11 -3.61 9.79
C ASN A 121 -3.54 -4.11 9.61
N PRO A 122 -3.74 -5.43 9.41
CA PRO A 122 -5.06 -5.97 9.09
C PRO A 122 -6.13 -5.67 10.13
N VAL A 123 -5.75 -5.58 11.40
CA VAL A 123 -6.70 -5.26 12.47
C VAL A 123 -7.20 -3.82 12.35
N VAL A 124 -6.29 -2.87 12.11
CA VAL A 124 -6.65 -1.46 11.90
C VAL A 124 -7.46 -1.31 10.62
N GLU A 125 -7.04 -1.93 9.53
CA GLU A 125 -7.72 -1.89 8.24
C GLU A 125 -9.14 -2.46 8.33
N ARG A 126 -9.33 -3.55 9.07
CA ARG A 126 -10.67 -4.10 9.32
C ARG A 126 -11.55 -3.12 10.10
N LYS A 127 -11.01 -2.41 11.07
CA LYS A 127 -11.75 -1.38 11.82
C LYS A 127 -12.15 -0.22 10.91
N ILE A 128 -11.24 0.26 10.06
CA ILE A 128 -11.49 1.31 9.07
C ILE A 128 -12.58 0.86 8.10
N GLN A 129 -12.47 -0.34 7.55
CA GLN A 129 -13.48 -0.91 6.65
C GLN A 129 -14.87 -0.92 7.30
N ARG A 130 -14.97 -1.27 8.58
CA ARG A 130 -16.25 -1.25 9.31
C ARG A 130 -16.75 0.17 9.54
N LEU A 131 -15.86 1.12 9.82
CA LEU A 131 -16.20 2.53 9.98
C LEU A 131 -16.82 3.10 8.70
N PHE A 132 -16.22 2.82 7.55
CA PHE A 132 -16.72 3.28 6.25
C PHE A 132 -18.03 2.63 5.79
N ARG A 133 -18.53 1.63 6.52
CA ARG A 133 -19.88 1.09 6.31
C ARG A 133 -20.96 1.88 7.04
N ASN A 134 -20.59 2.84 7.87
CA ASN A 134 -21.55 3.65 8.61
C ASN A 134 -21.86 4.94 7.83
N PRO A 135 -23.08 5.11 7.29
CA PRO A 135 -23.46 6.32 6.54
C PRO A 135 -23.31 7.60 7.35
N ALA A 136 -23.55 7.57 8.66
CA ALA A 136 -23.40 8.74 9.51
C ALA A 136 -21.97 9.26 9.54
N VAL A 137 -20.99 8.38 9.33
CA VAL A 137 -19.57 8.76 9.23
C VAL A 137 -19.22 9.18 7.81
N THR A 138 -19.61 8.37 6.81
CA THR A 138 -19.22 8.65 5.41
C THR A 138 -19.81 9.93 4.88
N HIS A 139 -20.99 10.35 5.35
CA HIS A 139 -21.58 11.64 4.99
C HIS A 139 -20.79 12.85 5.54
N LEU A 140 -19.90 12.67 6.50
CA LEU A 140 -19.01 13.72 6.99
C LEU A 140 -17.73 13.85 6.17
N ILE A 141 -17.41 12.85 5.34
CA ILE A 141 -16.14 12.79 4.60
C ILE A 141 -16.38 13.37 3.21
N LYS A 142 -15.78 14.51 2.92
CA LYS A 142 -15.82 15.14 1.58
C LYS A 142 -14.91 14.43 0.59
N LYS A 143 -13.69 14.15 1.01
CA LYS A 143 -12.65 13.50 0.20
C LYS A 143 -11.78 12.61 1.06
N CYS A 144 -11.27 11.53 0.51
CA CYS A 144 -10.41 10.59 1.18
C CYS A 144 -9.28 10.18 0.23
N ASN A 145 -8.07 10.04 0.75
CA ASN A 145 -6.92 9.53 0.02
C ASN A 145 -6.20 8.49 0.86
N ASP A 146 -5.48 7.56 0.22
CA ASP A 146 -4.62 6.65 0.95
C ASP A 146 -3.31 7.35 1.37
N PHE A 147 -2.61 6.72 2.30
CA PHE A 147 -1.31 7.18 2.76
C PHE A 147 -0.27 6.11 2.42
N GLY A 148 0.35 6.26 1.26
CA GLY A 148 1.31 5.32 0.71
C GLY A 148 2.49 6.02 0.03
N ALA A 149 2.85 5.57 -1.16
CA ALA A 149 3.91 6.18 -1.97
C ALA A 149 3.66 7.67 -2.23
N GLY A 150 4.70 8.48 -2.10
CA GLY A 150 4.61 9.94 -2.18
C GLY A 150 4.44 10.63 -0.82
N GLY A 151 4.37 9.85 0.28
CA GLY A 151 4.36 10.35 1.64
C GLY A 151 3.22 11.33 1.95
N VAL A 152 3.49 12.27 2.83
CA VAL A 152 2.54 13.32 3.23
C VAL A 152 2.14 14.21 2.06
N SER A 153 3.06 14.47 1.13
CA SER A 153 2.79 15.32 -0.04
C SER A 153 1.67 14.77 -0.92
N VAL A 154 1.61 13.47 -1.12
CA VAL A 154 0.54 12.82 -1.87
C VAL A 154 -0.68 12.63 -0.99
N ALA A 155 -0.53 12.02 0.19
CA ALA A 155 -1.65 11.68 1.05
C ALA A 155 -2.52 12.89 1.42
N ILE A 156 -1.92 14.03 1.70
CA ILE A 156 -2.61 15.25 2.11
C ILE A 156 -2.67 16.27 0.97
N GLY A 157 -1.58 16.42 0.21
CA GLY A 157 -1.51 17.40 -0.88
C GLY A 157 -2.55 17.19 -1.97
N GLU A 158 -2.93 15.95 -2.23
CA GLU A 158 -3.99 15.64 -3.22
C GLU A 158 -5.41 15.85 -2.69
N LEU A 159 -5.60 16.15 -1.41
CA LEU A 159 -6.94 16.38 -0.86
C LEU A 159 -7.53 17.73 -1.30
N ALA A 160 -6.70 18.76 -1.46
CA ALA A 160 -7.15 20.11 -1.82
C ALA A 160 -6.10 20.84 -2.67
N ASP A 161 -6.52 21.89 -3.39
CA ASP A 161 -5.67 22.66 -4.29
C ASP A 161 -4.54 23.43 -3.58
N GLY A 162 -4.66 23.64 -2.26
CA GLY A 162 -3.63 24.26 -1.43
C GLY A 162 -3.82 23.89 0.03
N VAL A 163 -2.73 23.44 0.66
CA VAL A 163 -2.70 23.06 2.08
C VAL A 163 -1.39 23.51 2.70
N ALA A 164 -1.43 23.90 3.97
CA ALA A 164 -0.25 24.11 4.79
C ALA A 164 -0.14 22.96 5.80
N ILE A 165 0.97 22.26 5.77
CA ILE A 165 1.19 21.06 6.58
C ILE A 165 2.32 21.32 7.57
N ASN A 166 2.05 21.17 8.86
CA ASN A 166 3.12 21.14 9.86
C ASN A 166 3.65 19.71 10.00
N LEU A 167 4.80 19.44 9.38
CA LEU A 167 5.40 18.11 9.36
C LEU A 167 5.85 17.61 10.73
N ASP A 168 6.14 18.52 11.67
CA ASP A 168 6.53 18.17 13.05
C ASP A 168 5.39 17.52 13.84
N LEU A 169 4.14 17.71 13.41
CA LEU A 169 2.96 17.12 14.03
C LEU A 169 2.52 15.79 13.42
N VAL A 170 3.20 15.34 12.37
CA VAL A 170 2.86 14.06 11.73
C VAL A 170 3.27 12.90 12.64
N PRO A 171 2.34 11.99 13.01
CA PRO A 171 2.65 10.86 13.86
C PRO A 171 3.59 9.87 13.17
N THR A 172 4.78 9.66 13.72
CA THR A 172 5.79 8.76 13.15
C THR A 172 5.93 7.45 13.93
N LYS A 173 6.28 6.36 13.24
CA LYS A 173 6.53 5.04 13.86
C LYS A 173 7.81 5.03 14.69
N TYR A 174 8.80 5.83 14.29
CA TYR A 174 10.11 5.92 14.92
C TYR A 174 10.68 7.34 14.78
N ASN A 175 11.63 7.66 15.62
CA ASN A 175 12.29 8.96 15.63
C ASN A 175 13.35 9.07 14.52
N GLY A 176 13.77 10.29 14.23
CA GLY A 176 14.87 10.57 13.32
C GLY A 176 14.46 10.74 11.85
N LEU A 177 13.16 10.83 11.56
CA LEU A 177 12.67 11.23 10.25
C LEU A 177 12.78 12.74 10.10
N THR A 178 13.36 13.17 8.99
CA THR A 178 13.39 14.58 8.58
C THR A 178 12.08 15.00 7.94
N GLY A 179 11.81 16.32 7.90
CA GLY A 179 10.64 16.82 7.16
C GLY A 179 10.62 16.42 5.70
N THR A 180 11.79 16.37 5.04
CA THR A 180 11.91 15.91 3.66
C THR A 180 11.50 14.44 3.52
N GLU A 181 11.97 13.56 4.41
CA GLU A 181 11.62 12.14 4.37
C GLU A 181 10.13 11.87 4.67
N LEU A 182 9.47 12.77 5.38
CA LEU A 182 8.03 12.69 5.63
C LEU A 182 7.20 13.24 4.46
N ALA A 183 7.73 14.26 3.78
CA ALA A 183 7.02 14.95 2.72
C ALA A 183 6.95 14.16 1.41
N ILE A 184 7.97 13.31 1.14
CA ILE A 184 8.10 12.61 -0.15
C ILE A 184 8.16 11.10 -0.01
#